data_cc812a4f304c555137227fee58011528
#
_entry.id   cc812a4f304c555137227fee58011528
#
_cell.length_a   1.000
_cell.length_b   1.000
_cell.length_c   1.000
_cell.angle_alpha   90.00
_cell.angle_beta   90.00
_cell.angle_gamma   90.00
#
_symmetry.space_group_name_H-M   'P 1'
#
loop_
_entity.id
_entity.type
_entity.pdbx_description
1 polymer ?
#
loop_
_entity_poly.entity_id
_entity_poly.type
_entity_poly.pdbx_seq_one_letter_code
_entity_poly.pdbx_strand_id
1 'polypeptide(L)'
;MTLLSNTGLSLTDFSEITKFRLSVTVVISSIAGYFLAVDKVHYPTLLLLVIGGYAMVGASNVFNQVFEKDLDGLMERTMNRPLPRERIHPNTALLIGVVLTLIGIAALYIINIKTAFFASISIFLYACLYTPLKQKTSLSVFVGAFPGAIPFMLGWVAATNEFGIEPGVLFMVQFFWQFPHFWAIGWVMHDQYENAGFKMLPSGKPDQITAFQIVFYTFWTVLISLIPAFQYTGKLYLTLSAACLVVFLGVFFLYAGIQLMYLKTDKAARFLIRASIIYITGIQLVYVLDKFILQLIQTILYK
;
A
#
# COMPACT_ATOMS: atom_id res chain seq x y z
N MET A 1 18.79 -26.33 31.37
CA MET A 1 17.44 -26.89 31.35
C MET A 1 16.54 -25.84 31.99
N THR A 2 16.15 -24.83 31.26
CA THR A 2 15.45 -23.66 31.78
C THR A 2 14.25 -23.39 30.90
N LEU A 3 13.11 -23.83 31.43
CA LEU A 3 11.80 -23.17 31.33
C LEU A 3 11.37 -22.71 29.91
N LEU A 4 10.63 -23.54 29.27
CA LEU A 4 9.55 -23.16 28.37
C LEU A 4 8.66 -22.18 29.16
N SER A 5 8.96 -20.87 29.06
CA SER A 5 8.02 -19.87 29.48
C SER A 5 6.80 -20.01 28.60
N ASN A 6 5.68 -20.20 29.22
CA ASN A 6 4.35 -20.40 28.66
C ASN A 6 3.87 -19.09 28.00
N THR A 7 4.51 -18.65 26.92
CA THR A 7 4.11 -17.51 26.11
C THR A 7 3.39 -18.05 24.89
N GLY A 8 2.16 -18.47 25.11
CA GLY A 8 1.23 -18.67 24.01
C GLY A 8 1.18 -17.33 23.22
N LEU A 9 1.28 -17.38 21.90
CA LEU A 9 1.14 -16.23 21.01
C LEU A 9 -0.15 -15.47 21.35
N SER A 10 -0.01 -14.23 21.86
CA SER A 10 -1.19 -13.43 22.17
C SER A 10 -1.83 -12.88 20.90
N LEU A 11 -3.15 -12.65 20.91
CA LEU A 11 -3.85 -11.99 19.79
C LEU A 11 -3.29 -10.60 19.52
N THR A 12 -2.85 -9.89 20.55
CA THR A 12 -2.19 -8.59 20.44
C THR A 12 -0.88 -8.70 19.68
N ASP A 13 -0.03 -9.65 20.04
CA ASP A 13 1.26 -9.87 19.36
C ASP A 13 1.08 -10.30 17.91
N PHE A 14 0.09 -11.14 17.61
CA PHE A 14 -0.25 -11.51 16.24
C PHE A 14 -0.71 -10.28 15.44
N SER A 15 -1.56 -9.43 16.00
CA SER A 15 -2.02 -8.19 15.40
C SER A 15 -0.87 -7.21 15.13
N GLU A 16 0.09 -7.10 16.07
CA GLU A 16 1.25 -6.22 15.93
C GLU A 16 2.24 -6.73 14.90
N ILE A 17 2.53 -8.05 14.87
CA ILE A 17 3.52 -8.60 13.93
C ILE A 17 2.99 -8.60 12.50
N THR A 18 1.68 -8.84 12.30
CA THR A 18 1.05 -8.74 10.97
C THR A 18 0.72 -7.30 10.59
N LYS A 19 0.91 -6.32 11.50
CA LYS A 19 0.47 -4.91 11.35
C LYS A 19 -0.99 -4.85 10.90
N PHE A 20 -1.88 -5.44 11.67
CA PHE A 20 -3.30 -5.66 11.32
C PHE A 20 -3.96 -4.44 10.65
N ARG A 21 -3.87 -3.24 11.26
CA ARG A 21 -4.49 -2.02 10.72
C ARG A 21 -3.97 -1.69 9.32
N LEU A 22 -2.64 -1.76 9.11
CA LEU A 22 -2.04 -1.52 7.80
C LEU A 22 -2.47 -2.60 6.80
N SER A 23 -2.44 -3.86 7.18
CA SER A 23 -2.84 -4.97 6.31
C SER A 23 -4.28 -4.86 5.85
N VAL A 24 -5.19 -4.46 6.75
CA VAL A 24 -6.60 -4.21 6.40
C VAL A 24 -6.74 -3.05 5.40
N THR A 25 -6.03 -1.92 5.59
CA THR A 25 -6.10 -0.80 4.63
C THR A 25 -5.60 -1.19 3.23
N VAL A 26 -4.58 -2.03 3.15
CA VAL A 26 -4.08 -2.57 1.87
C VAL A 26 -5.11 -3.49 1.21
N VAL A 27 -5.77 -4.34 1.98
CA VAL A 27 -6.86 -5.22 1.48
C VAL A 27 -8.05 -4.39 0.98
N ILE A 28 -8.39 -3.27 1.63
CA ILE A 28 -9.45 -2.35 1.17
C ILE A 28 -9.14 -1.84 -0.25
N SER A 29 -7.88 -1.54 -0.58
CA SER A 29 -7.51 -1.18 -1.96
C SER A 29 -7.76 -2.31 -2.95
N SER A 30 -7.50 -3.57 -2.56
CA SER A 30 -7.82 -4.73 -3.42
C SER A 30 -9.34 -4.90 -3.59
N ILE A 31 -10.13 -4.69 -2.54
CA ILE A 31 -11.59 -4.71 -2.60
C ILE A 31 -12.10 -3.61 -3.54
N ALA A 32 -11.55 -2.40 -3.47
CA ALA A 32 -11.92 -1.31 -4.37
C ALA A 32 -11.62 -1.68 -5.84
N GLY A 33 -10.43 -2.23 -6.13
CA GLY A 33 -10.07 -2.71 -7.46
C GLY A 33 -11.00 -3.82 -7.97
N TYR A 34 -11.42 -4.73 -7.10
CA TYR A 34 -12.40 -5.78 -7.41
C TYR A 34 -13.76 -5.18 -7.80
N PHE A 35 -14.29 -4.25 -6.99
CA PHE A 35 -15.58 -3.60 -7.28
C PHE A 35 -15.55 -2.79 -8.58
N LEU A 36 -14.42 -2.21 -8.94
CA LEU A 36 -14.27 -1.52 -10.22
C LEU A 36 -14.35 -2.47 -11.43
N ALA A 37 -13.98 -3.73 -11.25
CA ALA A 37 -13.94 -4.72 -12.32
C ALA A 37 -15.28 -5.46 -12.57
N VAL A 38 -16.12 -5.58 -11.53
CA VAL A 38 -17.33 -6.44 -11.60
C VAL A 38 -18.63 -5.63 -11.63
N ASP A 39 -19.61 -6.11 -12.40
CA ASP A 39 -20.98 -5.60 -12.38
C ASP A 39 -21.85 -6.33 -11.36
N LYS A 40 -21.52 -7.58 -11.06
CA LYS A 40 -22.15 -8.39 -10.01
C LYS A 40 -21.10 -9.01 -9.12
N VAL A 41 -21.29 -8.89 -7.81
CA VAL A 41 -20.34 -9.39 -6.81
C VAL A 41 -20.41 -10.91 -6.74
N HIS A 42 -19.26 -11.58 -6.94
CA HIS A 42 -19.09 -12.99 -6.64
C HIS A 42 -18.45 -13.14 -5.26
N TYR A 43 -19.27 -13.36 -4.25
CA TYR A 43 -18.85 -13.39 -2.84
C TYR A 43 -17.73 -14.37 -2.51
N PRO A 44 -17.68 -15.62 -3.08
CA PRO A 44 -16.56 -16.52 -2.85
C PRO A 44 -15.22 -15.92 -3.29
N THR A 45 -15.15 -15.31 -4.48
CA THR A 45 -13.94 -14.64 -4.97
C THR A 45 -13.54 -13.48 -4.06
N LEU A 46 -14.51 -12.65 -3.64
CA LEU A 46 -14.24 -11.53 -2.74
C LEU A 46 -13.72 -12.02 -1.38
N LEU A 47 -14.30 -13.08 -0.82
CA LEU A 47 -13.85 -13.67 0.45
C LEU A 47 -12.41 -14.21 0.33
N LEU A 48 -12.12 -14.95 -0.72
CA LEU A 48 -10.77 -15.48 -0.98
C LEU A 48 -9.76 -14.35 -1.20
N LEU A 49 -10.15 -13.27 -1.89
CA LEU A 49 -9.30 -12.09 -2.07
C LEU A 49 -8.98 -11.40 -0.74
N VAL A 50 -9.96 -11.28 0.16
CA VAL A 50 -9.77 -10.68 1.49
C VAL A 50 -8.84 -11.56 2.34
N ILE A 51 -9.12 -12.87 2.43
CA ILE A 51 -8.31 -13.81 3.22
C ILE A 51 -6.89 -13.90 2.64
N GLY A 52 -6.77 -14.12 1.33
CA GLY A 52 -5.49 -14.27 0.66
C GLY A 52 -4.68 -12.97 0.68
N GLY A 53 -5.33 -11.84 0.42
CA GLY A 53 -4.71 -10.51 0.48
C GLY A 53 -4.19 -10.19 1.89
N TYR A 54 -5.00 -10.39 2.93
CA TYR A 54 -4.57 -10.19 4.32
C TYR A 54 -3.39 -11.13 4.68
N ALA A 55 -3.47 -12.39 4.31
CA ALA A 55 -2.42 -13.36 4.61
C ALA A 55 -1.08 -12.96 3.93
N MET A 56 -1.10 -12.55 2.65
CA MET A 56 0.11 -12.13 1.92
C MET A 56 0.71 -10.85 2.49
N VAL A 57 -0.11 -9.83 2.78
CA VAL A 57 0.37 -8.57 3.37
C VAL A 57 0.86 -8.79 4.80
N GLY A 58 0.14 -9.58 5.59
CA GLY A 58 0.55 -9.98 6.94
C GLY A 58 1.89 -10.70 6.93
N ALA A 59 2.07 -11.69 6.06
CA ALA A 59 3.33 -12.40 5.87
C ALA A 59 4.48 -11.46 5.51
N SER A 60 4.26 -10.54 4.57
CA SER A 60 5.25 -9.52 4.17
C SER A 60 5.70 -8.67 5.37
N ASN A 61 4.75 -8.25 6.23
CA ASN A 61 5.05 -7.49 7.43
C ASN A 61 5.81 -8.32 8.48
N VAL A 62 5.48 -9.61 8.62
CA VAL A 62 6.18 -10.53 9.51
C VAL A 62 7.64 -10.68 9.07
N PHE A 63 7.89 -11.03 7.80
CA PHE A 63 9.26 -11.17 7.28
C PHE A 63 10.06 -9.86 7.42
N ASN A 64 9.44 -8.71 7.11
CA ASN A 64 10.10 -7.42 7.30
C ASN A 64 10.54 -7.22 8.76
N GLN A 65 9.68 -7.51 9.75
CA GLN A 65 10.05 -7.37 11.17
C GLN A 65 11.12 -8.38 11.60
N VAL A 66 11.13 -9.59 11.04
CA VAL A 66 12.19 -10.59 11.31
C VAL A 66 13.53 -10.09 10.79
N PHE A 67 13.59 -9.61 9.56
CA PHE A 67 14.83 -9.11 8.96
C PHE A 67 15.35 -7.81 9.60
N GLU A 68 14.45 -6.99 10.12
CA GLU A 68 14.78 -5.69 10.71
C GLU A 68 14.76 -5.70 12.26
N LYS A 69 14.71 -6.88 12.92
CA LYS A 69 14.58 -6.99 14.39
C LYS A 69 15.54 -6.07 15.14
N ASP A 70 16.81 -6.15 14.80
CA ASP A 70 17.87 -5.41 15.52
C ASP A 70 17.80 -3.90 15.22
N LEU A 71 17.48 -3.54 13.97
CA LEU A 71 17.31 -2.14 13.56
C LEU A 71 16.05 -1.51 14.14
N ASP A 72 14.97 -2.27 14.23
CA ASP A 72 13.73 -1.85 14.88
C ASP A 72 13.96 -1.50 16.35
N GLY A 73 14.90 -2.18 17.01
CA GLY A 73 15.31 -1.91 18.40
C GLY A 73 16.00 -0.54 18.59
N LEU A 74 16.57 0.02 17.52
CA LEU A 74 17.27 1.33 17.57
C LEU A 74 16.33 2.53 17.38
N MET A 75 15.09 2.32 17.01
CA MET A 75 14.13 3.39 16.70
C MET A 75 13.02 3.46 17.74
N GLU A 76 12.74 4.63 18.31
CA GLU A 76 11.68 4.85 19.31
C GLU A 76 10.31 4.33 18.86
N ARG A 77 9.99 4.49 17.55
CA ARG A 77 8.72 4.08 16.96
C ARG A 77 8.54 2.56 16.94
N THR A 78 9.63 1.79 16.87
CA THR A 78 9.59 0.34 16.58
C THR A 78 10.23 -0.52 17.68
N MET A 79 10.99 0.07 18.60
CA MET A 79 11.65 -0.65 19.69
C MET A 79 10.71 -1.45 20.60
N ASN A 80 9.43 -1.10 20.62
CA ASN A 80 8.41 -1.79 21.42
C ASN A 80 7.67 -2.90 20.67
N ARG A 81 8.06 -3.20 19.44
CA ARG A 81 7.47 -4.31 18.64
C ARG A 81 7.73 -5.67 19.31
N PRO A 82 6.93 -6.70 18.95
CA PRO A 82 7.06 -8.03 19.55
C PRO A 82 8.45 -8.65 19.43
N LEU A 83 9.13 -8.49 18.28
CA LEU A 83 10.44 -9.09 18.05
C LEU A 83 11.60 -8.38 18.80
N PRO A 84 11.76 -7.03 18.74
CA PRO A 84 12.76 -6.33 19.53
C PRO A 84 12.57 -6.53 21.04
N ARG A 85 11.33 -6.68 21.52
CA ARG A 85 11.00 -6.94 22.95
C ARG A 85 11.00 -8.43 23.31
N GLU A 86 11.40 -9.30 22.40
CA GLU A 86 11.48 -10.75 22.60
C GLU A 86 10.15 -11.40 23.06
N ARG A 87 9.01 -10.73 22.82
CA ARG A 87 7.67 -11.29 23.10
C ARG A 87 7.32 -12.44 22.13
N ILE A 88 7.93 -12.45 20.95
CA ILE A 88 7.85 -13.53 19.97
C ILE A 88 9.27 -13.94 19.58
N HIS A 89 9.55 -15.23 19.59
CA HIS A 89 10.82 -15.74 19.10
C HIS A 89 10.91 -15.63 17.56
N PRO A 90 12.07 -15.25 16.96
CA PRO A 90 12.22 -15.07 15.52
C PRO A 90 11.78 -16.29 14.69
N ASN A 91 12.07 -17.52 15.16
CA ASN A 91 11.67 -18.74 14.46
C ASN A 91 10.14 -18.93 14.47
N THR A 92 9.46 -18.56 15.54
CA THR A 92 7.99 -18.56 15.60
C THR A 92 7.41 -17.55 14.63
N ALA A 93 7.99 -16.35 14.56
CA ALA A 93 7.59 -15.33 13.59
C ALA A 93 7.79 -15.81 12.14
N LEU A 94 8.96 -16.42 11.84
CA LEU A 94 9.22 -17.02 10.52
C LEU A 94 8.18 -18.08 10.16
N LEU A 95 7.84 -18.97 11.09
CA LEU A 95 6.79 -19.98 10.88
C LEU A 95 5.44 -19.35 10.57
N ILE A 96 5.05 -18.30 11.32
CA ILE A 96 3.82 -17.55 11.05
C ILE A 96 3.86 -16.94 9.64
N GLY A 97 4.97 -16.31 9.26
CA GLY A 97 5.15 -15.75 7.93
C GLY A 97 4.99 -16.78 6.81
N VAL A 98 5.61 -17.96 6.97
CA VAL A 98 5.51 -19.08 6.01
C VAL A 98 4.08 -19.60 5.92
N VAL A 99 3.41 -19.85 7.06
CA VAL A 99 2.03 -20.34 7.09
C VAL A 99 1.08 -19.34 6.42
N LEU A 100 1.21 -18.06 6.74
CA LEU A 100 0.41 -17.00 6.10
C LEU A 100 0.68 -16.94 4.59
N THR A 101 1.93 -17.08 4.15
CA THR A 101 2.27 -17.12 2.71
C THR A 101 1.58 -18.28 2.01
N LEU A 102 1.64 -19.49 2.58
CA LEU A 102 1.00 -20.68 1.99
C LEU A 102 -0.52 -20.51 1.92
N ILE A 103 -1.16 -20.03 2.99
CA ILE A 103 -2.60 -19.72 3.01
C ILE A 103 -2.93 -18.66 1.94
N GLY A 104 -2.15 -17.59 1.87
CA GLY A 104 -2.36 -16.50 0.93
C GLY A 104 -2.25 -16.95 -0.53
N ILE A 105 -1.17 -17.66 -0.88
CA ILE A 105 -0.98 -18.20 -2.23
C ILE A 105 -2.11 -19.17 -2.58
N ALA A 106 -2.46 -20.12 -1.69
CA ALA A 106 -3.53 -21.09 -1.94
C ALA A 106 -4.88 -20.40 -2.19
N ALA A 107 -5.28 -19.44 -1.33
CA ALA A 107 -6.52 -18.70 -1.47
C ALA A 107 -6.59 -17.91 -2.79
N LEU A 108 -5.49 -17.22 -3.15
CA LEU A 108 -5.43 -16.43 -4.37
C LEU A 108 -5.29 -17.29 -5.64
N TYR A 109 -4.66 -18.46 -5.54
CA TYR A 109 -4.58 -19.42 -6.64
C TYR A 109 -5.94 -20.04 -6.97
N ILE A 110 -6.78 -20.29 -5.96
CA ILE A 110 -8.16 -20.75 -6.17
C ILE A 110 -8.97 -19.71 -6.97
N ILE A 111 -8.68 -18.42 -6.83
CA ILE A 111 -9.31 -17.38 -7.66
C ILE A 111 -8.82 -17.51 -9.11
N ASN A 112 -7.53 -17.31 -9.34
CA ASN A 112 -6.85 -17.54 -10.62
C ASN A 112 -5.32 -17.45 -10.44
N ILE A 113 -4.60 -18.02 -11.42
CA ILE A 113 -3.13 -18.10 -11.37
C ILE A 113 -2.45 -16.73 -11.40
N LYS A 114 -3.01 -15.75 -12.14
CA LYS A 114 -2.42 -14.39 -12.24
C LYS A 114 -2.48 -13.65 -10.91
N THR A 115 -3.60 -13.80 -10.18
CA THR A 115 -3.74 -13.21 -8.84
C THR A 115 -2.70 -13.76 -7.87
N ALA A 116 -2.50 -15.09 -7.85
CA ALA A 116 -1.46 -15.72 -7.03
C ALA A 116 -0.05 -15.29 -7.46
N PHE A 117 0.20 -15.19 -8.76
CA PHE A 117 1.49 -14.77 -9.31
C PHE A 117 1.87 -13.35 -8.90
N PHE A 118 0.97 -12.37 -9.08
CA PHE A 118 1.25 -10.99 -8.67
C PHE A 118 1.43 -10.84 -7.16
N ALA A 119 0.65 -11.57 -6.35
CA ALA A 119 0.83 -11.59 -4.91
C ALA A 119 2.16 -12.22 -4.49
N SER A 120 2.62 -13.28 -5.16
CA SER A 120 3.91 -13.91 -4.92
C SER A 120 5.08 -12.99 -5.29
N ILE A 121 4.98 -12.27 -6.41
CA ILE A 121 5.96 -11.23 -6.78
C ILE A 121 5.97 -10.12 -5.71
N SER A 122 4.80 -9.69 -5.23
CA SER A 122 4.69 -8.64 -4.22
C SER A 122 5.46 -9.00 -2.94
N ILE A 123 5.24 -10.19 -2.38
CA ILE A 123 5.95 -10.61 -1.16
C ILE A 123 7.45 -10.77 -1.39
N PHE A 124 7.86 -11.31 -2.54
CA PHE A 124 9.26 -11.43 -2.91
C PHE A 124 9.96 -10.06 -3.00
N LEU A 125 9.37 -9.13 -3.74
CA LEU A 125 9.92 -7.78 -3.88
C LEU A 125 10.01 -7.06 -2.53
N TYR A 126 9.00 -7.22 -1.67
CA TYR A 126 8.96 -6.57 -0.37
C TYR A 126 9.97 -7.15 0.61
N ALA A 127 9.97 -8.48 0.78
CA ALA A 127 10.82 -9.14 1.77
C ALA A 127 12.27 -9.27 1.31
N CYS A 128 12.51 -9.71 0.04
CA CYS A 128 13.84 -10.07 -0.42
C CYS A 128 14.61 -8.90 -1.05
N LEU A 129 13.92 -7.87 -1.59
CA LEU A 129 14.59 -6.75 -2.25
C LEU A 129 14.44 -5.44 -1.46
N TYR A 130 13.20 -4.98 -1.23
CA TYR A 130 12.95 -3.71 -0.56
C TYR A 130 13.57 -3.65 0.83
N THR A 131 13.31 -4.66 1.67
CA THR A 131 13.77 -4.68 3.07
C THR A 131 15.29 -4.55 3.19
N PRO A 132 16.13 -5.35 2.51
CA PRO A 132 17.58 -5.20 2.60
C PRO A 132 18.12 -3.96 1.87
N LEU A 133 17.42 -3.45 0.84
CA LEU A 133 17.86 -2.26 0.11
C LEU A 133 17.75 -0.97 0.92
N LYS A 134 16.89 -0.89 1.95
CA LYS A 134 16.73 0.30 2.78
C LYS A 134 18.04 0.80 3.40
N GLN A 135 18.95 -0.11 3.76
CA GLN A 135 20.25 0.24 4.30
C GLN A 135 21.28 0.62 3.22
N LYS A 136 21.05 0.17 1.99
CA LYS A 136 22.04 0.34 0.90
C LYS A 136 21.82 1.61 0.07
N THR A 137 20.57 1.88 -0.26
CA THR A 137 20.25 2.94 -1.23
C THR A 137 18.83 3.49 -1.05
N SER A 138 18.63 4.77 -1.37
CA SER A 138 17.32 5.42 -1.44
C SER A 138 16.42 4.87 -2.55
N LEU A 139 16.96 4.14 -3.54
CA LEU A 139 16.19 3.40 -4.53
C LEU A 139 15.30 2.30 -3.88
N SER A 140 15.53 1.96 -2.62
CA SER A 140 14.67 1.08 -1.86
C SER A 140 13.20 1.51 -1.93
N VAL A 141 12.91 2.82 -1.83
CA VAL A 141 11.54 3.35 -1.92
C VAL A 141 10.93 3.05 -3.29
N PHE A 142 11.70 3.19 -4.37
CA PHE A 142 11.27 2.83 -5.72
C PHE A 142 10.93 1.34 -5.83
N VAL A 143 11.81 0.47 -5.34
CA VAL A 143 11.57 -1.00 -5.33
C VAL A 143 10.35 -1.34 -4.46
N GLY A 144 10.21 -0.71 -3.28
CA GLY A 144 9.08 -0.89 -2.38
C GLY A 144 7.75 -0.39 -2.93
N ALA A 145 7.77 0.52 -3.89
CA ALA A 145 6.56 1.03 -4.53
C ALA A 145 5.87 -0.04 -5.42
N PHE A 146 6.61 -1.01 -5.97
CA PHE A 146 6.01 -2.12 -6.74
C PHE A 146 5.07 -2.98 -5.89
N PRO A 147 5.53 -3.62 -4.79
CA PRO A 147 4.64 -4.42 -3.96
C PRO A 147 3.49 -3.61 -3.35
N GLY A 148 3.72 -2.34 -3.03
CA GLY A 148 2.67 -1.48 -2.49
C GLY A 148 1.63 -1.03 -3.52
N ALA A 149 1.93 -1.08 -4.83
CA ALA A 149 1.00 -0.74 -5.91
C ALA A 149 0.14 -1.93 -6.37
N ILE A 150 0.63 -3.15 -6.19
CA ILE A 150 -0.04 -4.38 -6.62
C ILE A 150 -1.47 -4.53 -6.04
N PRO A 151 -1.77 -4.24 -4.76
CA PRO A 151 -3.08 -4.53 -4.18
C PRO A 151 -4.26 -3.92 -4.92
N PHE A 152 -4.18 -2.67 -5.35
CA PHE A 152 -5.29 -2.02 -6.06
C PHE A 152 -5.55 -2.66 -7.43
N MET A 153 -4.48 -2.95 -8.17
CA MET A 153 -4.52 -3.71 -9.41
C MET A 153 -5.01 -5.16 -9.20
N LEU A 154 -4.58 -5.79 -8.10
CA LEU A 154 -4.85 -7.20 -7.83
C LEU A 154 -6.34 -7.51 -7.72
N GLY A 155 -7.12 -6.57 -7.15
CA GLY A 155 -8.57 -6.71 -7.09
C GLY A 155 -9.20 -6.84 -8.48
N TRP A 156 -8.77 -6.04 -9.45
CA TRP A 156 -9.21 -6.12 -10.84
C TRP A 156 -8.82 -7.47 -11.47
N VAL A 157 -7.56 -7.87 -11.33
CA VAL A 157 -7.06 -9.15 -11.86
C VAL A 157 -7.78 -10.34 -11.23
N ALA A 158 -8.12 -10.27 -9.94
CA ALA A 158 -8.90 -11.31 -9.27
C ALA A 158 -10.30 -11.47 -9.88
N ALA A 159 -10.91 -10.37 -10.30
CA ALA A 159 -12.24 -10.36 -10.88
C ALA A 159 -12.27 -10.83 -12.35
N THR A 160 -11.27 -10.44 -13.14
CA THR A 160 -11.29 -10.60 -14.61
C THR A 160 -10.36 -11.68 -15.13
N ASN A 161 -9.38 -12.10 -14.33
CA ASN A 161 -8.23 -12.90 -14.78
C ASN A 161 -7.45 -12.24 -15.94
N GLU A 162 -7.52 -10.92 -16.06
CA GLU A 162 -6.83 -10.17 -17.11
C GLU A 162 -5.90 -9.10 -16.50
N PHE A 163 -4.79 -8.88 -17.21
CA PHE A 163 -3.90 -7.75 -16.95
C PHE A 163 -3.88 -6.90 -18.23
N GLY A 164 -4.39 -5.69 -18.14
CA GLY A 164 -4.54 -4.77 -19.25
C GLY A 164 -4.36 -3.33 -18.80
N ILE A 165 -4.94 -2.40 -19.58
CA ILE A 165 -4.82 -0.96 -19.32
C ILE A 165 -5.51 -0.55 -18.01
N GLU A 166 -6.66 -1.13 -17.69
CA GLU A 166 -7.44 -0.80 -16.50
C GLU A 166 -6.67 -1.13 -15.21
N PRO A 167 -6.26 -2.39 -14.95
CA PRO A 167 -5.44 -2.68 -13.77
C PRO A 167 -4.08 -1.99 -13.82
N GLY A 168 -3.54 -1.73 -15.01
CA GLY A 168 -2.32 -0.94 -15.20
C GLY A 168 -2.45 0.49 -14.68
N VAL A 169 -3.57 1.17 -14.94
CA VAL A 169 -3.83 2.51 -14.41
C VAL A 169 -4.01 2.47 -12.89
N LEU A 170 -4.74 1.50 -12.35
CA LEU A 170 -4.89 1.34 -10.90
C LEU A 170 -3.54 1.12 -10.20
N PHE A 171 -2.67 0.31 -10.82
CA PHE A 171 -1.29 0.13 -10.36
C PHE A 171 -0.52 1.45 -10.38
N MET A 172 -0.54 2.19 -11.49
CA MET A 172 0.22 3.44 -11.64
C MET A 172 -0.23 4.52 -10.66
N VAL A 173 -1.55 4.66 -10.41
CA VAL A 173 -2.08 5.57 -9.38
C VAL A 173 -1.47 5.27 -8.01
N GLN A 174 -1.52 3.99 -7.60
CA GLN A 174 -1.00 3.57 -6.31
C GLN A 174 0.54 3.68 -6.27
N PHE A 175 1.23 3.37 -7.37
CA PHE A 175 2.68 3.42 -7.49
C PHE A 175 3.21 4.85 -7.31
N PHE A 176 2.67 5.81 -8.04
CA PHE A 176 3.11 7.20 -7.96
C PHE A 176 2.74 7.86 -6.62
N TRP A 177 1.57 7.51 -6.08
CA TRP A 177 1.11 8.03 -4.79
C TRP A 177 2.07 7.71 -3.63
N GLN A 178 2.75 6.58 -3.67
CA GLN A 178 3.61 6.14 -2.59
C GLN A 178 4.83 7.04 -2.38
N PHE A 179 5.39 7.61 -3.44
CA PHE A 179 6.61 8.43 -3.33
C PHE A 179 6.41 9.65 -2.43
N PRO A 180 5.47 10.56 -2.69
CA PRO A 180 5.25 11.71 -1.81
C PRO A 180 4.85 11.28 -0.39
N HIS A 181 4.10 10.19 -0.24
CA HIS A 181 3.71 9.66 1.06
C HIS A 181 4.92 9.16 1.87
N PHE A 182 5.71 8.25 1.31
CA PHE A 182 6.85 7.67 2.02
C PHE A 182 8.01 8.66 2.22
N TRP A 183 8.22 9.57 1.28
CA TRP A 183 9.23 10.61 1.47
C TRP A 183 8.80 11.64 2.53
N ALA A 184 7.53 11.93 2.67
CA ALA A 184 7.04 12.76 3.77
C ALA A 184 7.20 12.05 5.13
N ILE A 185 6.99 10.72 5.19
CA ILE A 185 7.31 9.91 6.39
C ILE A 185 8.83 9.92 6.65
N GLY A 186 9.64 9.70 5.61
CA GLY A 186 11.10 9.74 5.69
C GLY A 186 11.63 11.10 6.15
N TRP A 187 10.95 12.19 5.77
CA TRP A 187 11.25 13.54 6.24
C TRP A 187 11.10 13.67 7.76
N VAL A 188 9.92 13.30 8.27
CA VAL A 188 9.61 13.39 9.71
C VAL A 188 10.45 12.42 10.56
N MET A 189 10.84 11.29 9.98
CA MET A 189 11.57 10.21 10.67
C MET A 189 13.06 10.21 10.36
N HIS A 190 13.58 11.29 9.76
CA HIS A 190 14.93 11.32 9.19
C HIS A 190 15.99 10.90 10.20
N ASP A 191 16.03 11.53 11.38
CA ASP A 191 17.05 11.26 12.41
C ASP A 191 17.00 9.81 12.92
N GLN A 192 15.78 9.26 13.11
CA GLN A 192 15.63 7.87 13.54
C GLN A 192 16.05 6.88 12.43
N TYR A 193 15.77 7.20 11.17
CA TYR A 193 16.19 6.38 10.03
C TYR A 193 17.69 6.43 9.80
N GLU A 194 18.30 7.61 9.95
CA GLU A 194 19.75 7.77 9.84
C GLU A 194 20.47 6.99 10.95
N ASN A 195 20.00 7.07 12.21
CA ASN A 195 20.53 6.31 13.34
C ASN A 195 20.43 4.79 13.14
N ALA A 196 19.39 4.31 12.44
CA ALA A 196 19.23 2.91 12.07
C ALA A 196 19.93 2.53 10.74
N GLY A 197 20.61 3.48 10.08
CA GLY A 197 21.31 3.27 8.82
C GLY A 197 20.42 3.17 7.60
N PHE A 198 19.14 3.61 7.68
CA PHE A 198 18.20 3.58 6.55
C PHE A 198 18.36 4.81 5.64
N LYS A 199 18.36 4.57 4.33
CA LYS A 199 18.43 5.59 3.26
C LYS A 199 17.07 5.71 2.58
N MET A 200 16.18 6.54 3.14
CA MET A 200 14.79 6.62 2.67
C MET A 200 14.49 7.83 1.80
N LEU A 201 15.29 8.90 1.87
CA LEU A 201 15.08 10.12 1.11
C LEU A 201 15.91 10.16 -0.17
N PRO A 202 15.38 10.70 -1.27
CA PRO A 202 16.05 10.64 -2.59
C PRO A 202 17.37 11.42 -2.62
N SER A 203 17.47 12.56 -1.91
CA SER A 203 18.74 13.31 -1.76
C SER A 203 19.55 12.88 -0.53
N GLY A 204 19.05 11.91 0.26
CA GLY A 204 19.63 11.47 1.52
C GLY A 204 19.22 12.31 2.73
N LYS A 205 18.56 13.46 2.56
CA LYS A 205 18.19 14.38 3.64
C LYS A 205 16.89 15.15 3.35
N PRO A 206 16.24 15.76 4.39
CA PRO A 206 15.06 16.60 4.21
C PRO A 206 15.47 17.99 3.67
N ASP A 207 15.63 18.10 2.36
CA ASP A 207 16.07 19.32 1.68
C ASP A 207 15.15 19.73 0.52
N GLN A 208 15.57 20.78 -0.21
CA GLN A 208 14.85 21.31 -1.36
C GLN A 208 14.67 20.29 -2.48
N ILE A 209 15.66 19.42 -2.71
CA ILE A 209 15.64 18.41 -3.78
C ILE A 209 14.57 17.35 -3.46
N THR A 210 14.57 16.85 -2.21
CA THR A 210 13.53 15.93 -1.72
C THR A 210 12.13 16.57 -1.83
N ALA A 211 11.99 17.83 -1.40
CA ALA A 211 10.70 18.52 -1.47
C ALA A 211 10.23 18.75 -2.92
N PHE A 212 11.12 19.09 -3.83
CA PHE A 212 10.80 19.19 -5.25
C PHE A 212 10.33 17.87 -5.84
N GLN A 213 11.01 16.76 -5.53
CA GLN A 213 10.62 15.44 -6.01
C GLN A 213 9.24 15.03 -5.44
N ILE A 214 8.94 15.36 -4.17
CA ILE A 214 7.62 15.16 -3.58
C ILE A 214 6.55 15.87 -4.41
N VAL A 215 6.72 17.15 -4.74
CA VAL A 215 5.76 17.91 -5.56
C VAL A 215 5.64 17.31 -6.95
N PHE A 216 6.76 16.97 -7.58
CA PHE A 216 6.79 16.37 -8.91
C PHE A 216 6.02 15.04 -8.99
N TYR A 217 6.25 14.13 -8.06
CA TYR A 217 5.52 12.85 -8.02
C TYR A 217 4.05 13.03 -7.61
N THR A 218 3.73 14.01 -6.76
CA THR A 218 2.35 14.37 -6.45
C THR A 218 1.61 14.84 -7.69
N PHE A 219 2.22 15.70 -8.49
CA PHE A 219 1.65 16.17 -9.76
C PHE A 219 1.35 15.00 -10.72
N TRP A 220 2.30 14.09 -10.91
CA TRP A 220 2.08 12.90 -11.75
C TRP A 220 1.01 11.99 -11.18
N THR A 221 0.93 11.81 -9.86
CA THR A 221 -0.14 11.03 -9.22
C THR A 221 -1.51 11.59 -9.59
N VAL A 222 -1.67 12.91 -9.55
CA VAL A 222 -2.94 13.57 -9.90
C VAL A 222 -3.27 13.39 -11.38
N LEU A 223 -2.30 13.57 -12.27
CA LEU A 223 -2.52 13.37 -13.71
C LEU A 223 -2.92 11.93 -14.05
N ILE A 224 -2.23 10.96 -13.48
CA ILE A 224 -2.50 9.54 -13.72
C ILE A 224 -3.90 9.16 -13.22
N SER A 225 -4.33 9.69 -12.08
CA SER A 225 -5.66 9.43 -11.56
C SER A 225 -6.80 10.05 -12.37
N LEU A 226 -6.51 10.92 -13.33
CA LEU A 226 -7.48 11.48 -14.27
C LEU A 226 -7.55 10.70 -15.60
N ILE A 227 -6.63 9.76 -15.86
CA ILE A 227 -6.60 8.99 -17.12
C ILE A 227 -7.97 8.36 -17.43
N PRO A 228 -8.72 7.76 -16.47
CA PRO A 228 -10.03 7.17 -16.77
C PRO A 228 -11.09 8.16 -17.26
N ALA A 229 -10.92 9.47 -17.01
CA ALA A 229 -11.85 10.49 -17.49
C ALA A 229 -11.75 10.72 -19.02
N PHE A 230 -10.66 10.29 -19.65
CA PHE A 230 -10.46 10.41 -21.09
C PHE A 230 -11.04 9.24 -21.91
N GLN A 231 -11.67 8.26 -21.25
CA GLN A 231 -12.38 7.11 -21.86
C GLN A 231 -11.51 6.16 -22.71
N TYR A 232 -10.18 6.20 -22.55
CA TYR A 232 -9.25 5.28 -23.22
C TYR A 232 -9.00 3.98 -22.44
N THR A 233 -9.53 3.89 -21.24
CA THR A 233 -9.29 2.81 -20.28
C THR A 233 -10.45 1.81 -20.20
N GLY A 234 -11.09 1.53 -21.34
CA GLY A 234 -12.11 0.48 -21.46
C GLY A 234 -13.23 0.59 -20.42
N LYS A 235 -13.34 -0.42 -19.57
CA LYS A 235 -14.35 -0.48 -18.49
C LYS A 235 -14.05 0.42 -17.29
N LEU A 236 -12.81 0.89 -17.15
CA LEU A 236 -12.42 1.84 -16.10
C LEU A 236 -12.58 3.25 -16.66
N TYR A 237 -13.68 3.92 -16.36
CA TYR A 237 -13.93 5.30 -16.79
C TYR A 237 -14.49 6.13 -15.63
N LEU A 238 -14.37 7.45 -15.73
CA LEU A 238 -14.93 8.42 -14.80
C LEU A 238 -15.86 9.37 -15.52
N THR A 239 -16.97 9.71 -14.85
CA THR A 239 -17.82 10.84 -15.27
C THR A 239 -17.09 12.17 -15.05
N LEU A 240 -17.56 13.22 -15.71
CA LEU A 240 -17.04 14.57 -15.52
C LEU A 240 -17.16 15.03 -14.05
N SER A 241 -18.26 14.70 -13.38
CA SER A 241 -18.47 15.02 -11.97
C SER A 241 -17.47 14.32 -11.06
N ALA A 242 -17.20 13.02 -11.28
CA ALA A 242 -16.19 12.29 -10.55
C ALA A 242 -14.77 12.81 -10.85
N ALA A 243 -14.48 13.15 -12.11
CA ALA A 243 -13.20 13.76 -12.47
C ALA A 243 -12.99 15.13 -11.77
N CYS A 244 -14.01 15.95 -11.64
CA CYS A 244 -13.94 17.20 -10.87
C CYS A 244 -13.61 16.95 -9.38
N LEU A 245 -14.20 15.90 -8.77
CA LEU A 245 -13.87 15.52 -7.40
C LEU A 245 -12.41 15.02 -7.27
N VAL A 246 -11.93 14.24 -8.23
CA VAL A 246 -10.52 13.80 -8.28
C VAL A 246 -9.58 15.01 -8.41
N VAL A 247 -9.92 15.99 -9.25
CA VAL A 247 -9.14 17.23 -9.38
C VAL A 247 -9.12 17.99 -8.05
N PHE A 248 -10.27 18.13 -7.38
CA PHE A 248 -10.36 18.82 -6.09
C PHE A 248 -9.45 18.15 -5.03
N LEU A 249 -9.52 16.83 -4.90
CA LEU A 249 -8.64 16.06 -4.01
C LEU A 249 -7.17 16.21 -4.42
N GLY A 250 -6.89 16.20 -5.73
CA GLY A 250 -5.56 16.38 -6.29
C GLY A 250 -4.94 17.74 -5.99
N VAL A 251 -5.72 18.81 -6.14
CA VAL A 251 -5.29 20.18 -5.78
C VAL A 251 -4.97 20.29 -4.29
N PHE A 252 -5.80 19.68 -3.43
CA PHE A 252 -5.53 19.64 -1.99
C PHE A 252 -4.22 18.89 -1.68
N PHE A 253 -3.98 17.75 -2.32
CA PHE A 253 -2.76 16.96 -2.14
C PHE A 253 -1.53 17.72 -2.66
N LEU A 254 -1.63 18.33 -3.83
CA LEU A 254 -0.56 19.14 -4.43
C LEU A 254 -0.24 20.38 -3.57
N TYR A 255 -1.26 21.04 -3.04
CA TYR A 255 -1.10 22.16 -2.10
C TYR A 255 -0.28 21.74 -0.88
N ALA A 256 -0.55 20.57 -0.30
CA ALA A 256 0.21 20.06 0.84
C ALA A 256 1.68 19.78 0.48
N GLY A 257 1.96 19.27 -0.72
CA GLY A 257 3.32 19.08 -1.23
C GLY A 257 4.06 20.41 -1.42
N ILE A 258 3.39 21.39 -2.05
CA ILE A 258 3.93 22.74 -2.25
C ILE A 258 4.21 23.42 -0.90
N GLN A 259 3.30 23.27 0.07
CA GLN A 259 3.50 23.81 1.42
C GLN A 259 4.75 23.23 2.09
N LEU A 260 5.01 21.91 1.95
CA LEU A 260 6.24 21.30 2.44
C LEU A 260 7.48 21.89 1.74
N MET A 261 7.43 22.10 0.43
CA MET A 261 8.54 22.65 -0.35
C MET A 261 8.94 24.06 0.10
N TYR A 262 7.96 24.89 0.49
CA TYR A 262 8.23 26.25 0.98
C TYR A 262 8.62 26.28 2.45
N LEU A 263 7.91 25.59 3.33
CA LEU A 263 8.09 25.67 4.77
C LEU A 263 9.21 24.79 5.31
N LYS A 264 9.48 23.63 4.68
CA LYS A 264 10.52 22.65 5.05
C LYS A 264 10.46 22.26 6.53
N THR A 265 9.27 22.09 7.09
CA THR A 265 9.05 21.75 8.48
C THR A 265 8.40 20.39 8.63
N ASP A 266 8.66 19.71 9.74
CA ASP A 266 7.98 18.44 10.08
C ASP A 266 6.47 18.61 10.17
N LYS A 267 5.98 19.77 10.58
CA LYS A 267 4.53 20.07 10.61
C LYS A 267 3.93 20.01 9.21
N ALA A 268 4.60 20.59 8.22
CA ALA A 268 4.17 20.53 6.82
C ALA A 268 4.27 19.09 6.26
N ALA A 269 5.32 18.35 6.61
CA ALA A 269 5.46 16.96 6.20
C ALA A 269 4.34 16.08 6.81
N ARG A 270 4.01 16.25 8.09
CA ARG A 270 2.86 15.56 8.74
C ARG A 270 1.52 15.95 8.10
N PHE A 271 1.36 17.19 7.67
CA PHE A 271 0.17 17.61 6.92
C PHE A 271 0.08 16.90 5.57
N LEU A 272 1.20 16.81 4.84
CA LEU A 272 1.28 16.09 3.57
C LEU A 272 0.97 14.60 3.74
N ILE A 273 1.47 13.93 4.80
CA ILE A 273 1.13 12.53 5.10
C ILE A 273 -0.39 12.35 5.22
N ARG A 274 -1.08 13.24 5.94
CA ARG A 274 -2.54 13.19 6.10
C ARG A 274 -3.25 13.44 4.77
N ALA A 275 -2.82 14.46 4.03
CA ALA A 275 -3.37 14.81 2.72
C ALA A 275 -3.23 13.65 1.72
N SER A 276 -2.10 12.95 1.72
CA SER A 276 -1.88 11.79 0.85
C SER A 276 -2.81 10.61 1.17
N ILE A 277 -3.09 10.36 2.46
CA ILE A 277 -4.04 9.31 2.88
C ILE A 277 -5.47 9.69 2.48
N ILE A 278 -5.87 10.96 2.70
CA ILE A 278 -7.18 11.46 2.28
C ILE A 278 -7.32 11.34 0.76
N TYR A 279 -6.27 11.67 0.01
CA TYR A 279 -6.27 11.59 -1.44
C TYR A 279 -6.49 10.17 -1.92
N ILE A 280 -5.65 9.21 -1.53
CA ILE A 280 -5.74 7.83 -2.06
C ILE A 280 -7.05 7.15 -1.66
N THR A 281 -7.51 7.35 -0.42
CA THR A 281 -8.79 6.82 0.05
C THR A 281 -9.95 7.50 -0.70
N GLY A 282 -9.87 8.81 -0.86
CA GLY A 282 -10.88 9.60 -1.56
C GLY A 282 -11.05 9.19 -3.02
N ILE A 283 -9.97 9.04 -3.79
CA ILE A 283 -10.07 8.63 -5.19
C ILE A 283 -10.59 7.20 -5.35
N GLN A 284 -10.20 6.27 -4.48
CA GLN A 284 -10.74 4.91 -4.51
C GLN A 284 -12.26 4.91 -4.27
N LEU A 285 -12.72 5.70 -3.29
CA LEU A 285 -14.15 5.88 -3.04
C LEU A 285 -14.87 6.54 -4.21
N VAL A 286 -14.31 7.63 -4.77
CA VAL A 286 -14.91 8.33 -5.92
C VAL A 286 -15.04 7.39 -7.11
N TYR A 287 -14.00 6.62 -7.43
CA TYR A 287 -14.03 5.66 -8.54
C TYR A 287 -15.14 4.60 -8.36
N VAL A 288 -15.19 4.00 -7.17
CA VAL A 288 -16.17 2.94 -6.89
C VAL A 288 -17.60 3.51 -6.88
N LEU A 289 -17.82 4.64 -6.23
CA LEU A 289 -19.14 5.29 -6.16
C LEU A 289 -19.63 5.76 -7.53
N ASP A 290 -18.76 6.36 -8.35
CA ASP A 290 -19.09 6.80 -9.70
C ASP A 290 -19.60 5.64 -10.56
N LYS A 291 -18.91 4.50 -10.51
CA LYS A 291 -19.33 3.27 -11.20
C LYS A 291 -20.73 2.80 -10.74
N PHE A 292 -20.95 2.70 -9.44
CA PHE A 292 -22.24 2.23 -8.90
C PHE A 292 -23.40 3.19 -9.19
N ILE A 293 -23.16 4.51 -9.10
CA ILE A 293 -24.16 5.53 -9.45
C ILE A 293 -24.56 5.41 -10.90
N LEU A 294 -23.60 5.24 -11.81
CA LEU A 294 -23.88 5.05 -13.23
C LEU A 294 -24.69 3.79 -13.52
N GLN A 295 -24.36 2.67 -12.89
CA GLN A 295 -25.12 1.44 -13.01
C GLN A 295 -26.57 1.60 -12.50
N LEU A 296 -26.76 2.33 -11.40
CA LEU A 296 -28.08 2.63 -10.86
C LEU A 296 -28.89 3.48 -11.83
N ILE A 297 -28.29 4.55 -12.39
CA ILE A 297 -28.94 5.42 -13.39
C ILE A 297 -29.33 4.62 -14.63
N GLN A 298 -28.45 3.80 -15.17
CA GLN A 298 -28.75 2.94 -16.32
C GLN A 298 -29.90 1.96 -16.02
N THR A 299 -29.91 1.36 -14.83
CA THR A 299 -30.99 0.44 -14.42
C THR A 299 -32.34 1.14 -14.32
N ILE A 300 -32.38 2.42 -13.94
CA ILE A 300 -33.62 3.21 -13.83
C ILE A 300 -34.12 3.67 -15.21
N LEU A 301 -33.21 4.06 -16.10
CA LEU A 301 -33.56 4.60 -17.41
C LEU A 301 -33.99 3.52 -18.43
N TYR A 302 -33.56 2.28 -18.26
CA TYR A 302 -33.85 1.16 -19.17
C TYR A 302 -34.86 0.15 -18.60
N LYS A 303 -35.55 0.48 -17.51
CA LYS A 303 -36.77 -0.17 -17.03
C LYS A 303 -38.01 0.58 -17.52
#